data_f67e0694694a3fd692cd0397bff570e1
#
_entry.id   f67e0694694a3fd692cd0397bff570e1
#
_cell.length_a   1.000
_cell.length_b   1.000
_cell.length_c   1.000
_cell.angle_alpha   90.00
_cell.angle_beta   90.00
_cell.angle_gamma   90.00
#
_symmetry.space_group_name_H-M   'P 1'
#
loop_
_entity.id
_entity.type
_entity.pdbx_description
1 polymer ?
#
loop_
_entity_poly.entity_id
_entity_poly.type
_entity_poly.pdbx_seq_one_letter_code
_entity_poly.pdbx_strand_id
1 'polypeptide(L)'
;PEGSVGKAYKDVEIILGASPNEPVKKGEIGRVWVRSPYLFSKYVGENGINSNEVSGWVSPGELAKFDQDQNLFILGRIDRIFKIKDQSIIPEEIERYLLAEKNVKMAAVVKEYDILRGNKAIAYIATSDAVNVEKLIDECISLIPPLDGSLKIIELTLENFPLLPSGKPDFCKLELGGV
;
A
#
# COMPACT_ATOMS: atom_id res chain seq x y z
N PRO A 1 -11.67 -15.20 -3.72
CA PRO A 1 -11.22 -14.63 -4.99
C PRO A 1 -9.74 -14.26 -4.91
N GLU A 2 -9.03 -14.28 -6.02
CA GLU A 2 -7.63 -13.90 -6.10
C GLU A 2 -7.41 -12.47 -5.61
N GLY A 3 -6.35 -12.24 -4.82
CA GLY A 3 -6.04 -10.94 -4.19
C GLY A 3 -6.88 -10.59 -2.97
N SER A 4 -7.89 -11.39 -2.61
CA SER A 4 -8.68 -11.20 -1.40
C SER A 4 -8.04 -11.88 -0.20
N VAL A 5 -8.16 -11.27 0.97
CA VAL A 5 -7.85 -11.90 2.27
C VAL A 5 -9.02 -12.72 2.82
N GLY A 6 -10.11 -12.82 2.06
CA GLY A 6 -11.30 -13.60 2.44
C GLY A 6 -12.33 -12.79 3.22
N LYS A 7 -13.12 -13.49 4.03
CA LYS A 7 -14.19 -12.93 4.86
C LYS A 7 -13.79 -12.90 6.32
N ALA A 8 -14.43 -12.02 7.07
CA ALA A 8 -14.24 -11.97 8.52
C ALA A 8 -14.57 -13.34 9.15
N TYR A 9 -13.73 -13.79 10.07
CA TYR A 9 -13.97 -15.00 10.85
C TYR A 9 -15.10 -14.80 11.85
N LYS A 10 -15.65 -15.88 12.38
CA LYS A 10 -16.68 -15.83 13.43
C LYS A 10 -16.18 -14.96 14.61
N ASP A 11 -17.07 -14.11 15.12
CA ASP A 11 -16.81 -13.17 16.23
C ASP A 11 -15.78 -12.05 15.91
N VAL A 12 -15.44 -11.85 14.62
CA VAL A 12 -14.65 -10.72 14.13
C VAL A 12 -15.55 -9.81 13.32
N GLU A 13 -15.62 -8.55 13.71
CA GLU A 13 -16.32 -7.51 12.99
C GLU A 13 -15.32 -6.61 12.26
N ILE A 14 -15.61 -6.28 11.01
CA ILE A 14 -14.79 -5.38 10.20
C ILE A 14 -15.70 -4.28 9.64
N ILE A 15 -15.30 -3.03 9.84
CA ILE A 15 -15.92 -1.84 9.26
C ILE A 15 -14.87 -1.12 8.42
N LEU A 16 -15.31 -0.56 7.30
CA LEU A 16 -14.50 0.33 6.47
C LEU A 16 -15.07 1.74 6.58
N GLY A 17 -14.25 2.73 6.92
CA GLY A 17 -14.72 4.11 7.10
C GLY A 17 -13.67 5.06 7.65
N ALA A 18 -14.01 6.34 7.77
CA ALA A 18 -13.16 7.32 8.44
C ALA A 18 -13.03 7.00 9.94
N SER A 19 -14.13 6.53 10.53
CA SER A 19 -14.21 5.97 11.88
C SER A 19 -15.20 4.80 11.90
N PRO A 20 -15.28 4.02 12.98
CA PRO A 20 -16.31 2.97 13.12
C PRO A 20 -17.76 3.51 13.08
N ASN A 21 -17.94 4.78 13.41
CA ASN A 21 -19.26 5.44 13.40
C ASN A 21 -19.58 6.12 12.04
N GLU A 22 -18.60 6.16 11.14
CA GLU A 22 -18.72 6.79 9.81
C GLU A 22 -18.28 5.79 8.72
N PRO A 23 -19.07 4.70 8.53
CA PRO A 23 -18.76 3.70 7.53
C PRO A 23 -18.94 4.25 6.12
N VAL A 24 -18.09 3.80 5.20
CA VAL A 24 -18.27 4.06 3.76
C VAL A 24 -19.40 3.19 3.20
N LYS A 25 -19.91 3.58 2.03
CA LYS A 25 -20.89 2.76 1.30
C LYS A 25 -20.26 1.47 0.81
N LYS A 26 -21.10 0.48 0.55
CA LYS A 26 -20.66 -0.82 0.01
C LYS A 26 -19.89 -0.64 -1.30
N GLY A 27 -18.70 -1.22 -1.37
CA GLY A 27 -17.82 -1.14 -2.53
C GLY A 27 -16.88 0.07 -2.54
N GLU A 28 -17.08 1.04 -1.64
CA GLU A 28 -16.15 2.17 -1.48
C GLU A 28 -14.93 1.77 -0.63
N ILE A 29 -13.84 2.52 -0.83
CA ILE A 29 -12.59 2.34 -0.10
C ILE A 29 -12.69 3.04 1.25
N GLY A 30 -12.29 2.35 2.32
CA GLY A 30 -12.24 2.91 3.65
C GLY A 30 -11.07 2.37 4.48
N ARG A 31 -10.76 3.08 5.55
CA ARG A 31 -9.85 2.61 6.58
C ARG A 31 -10.43 1.39 7.27
N VAL A 32 -9.61 0.37 7.47
CA VAL A 32 -10.01 -0.85 8.17
C VAL A 32 -10.12 -0.57 9.67
N TRP A 33 -11.25 -0.99 10.24
CA TRP A 33 -11.50 -1.05 11.67
C TRP A 33 -11.93 -2.46 12.02
N VAL A 34 -11.33 -3.02 13.07
CA VAL A 34 -11.58 -4.39 13.52
C VAL A 34 -12.02 -4.38 14.96
N ARG A 35 -13.04 -5.16 15.28
CA ARG A 35 -13.46 -5.48 16.64
C ARG A 35 -13.52 -6.99 16.80
N SER A 36 -12.95 -7.51 17.88
CA SER A 36 -12.93 -8.94 18.17
C SER A 36 -12.59 -9.18 19.65
N PRO A 37 -13.12 -10.23 20.28
CA PRO A 37 -12.72 -10.63 21.62
C PRO A 37 -11.28 -11.14 21.71
N TYR A 38 -10.63 -11.37 20.57
CA TYR A 38 -9.25 -11.90 20.46
C TYR A 38 -8.21 -10.80 20.22
N LEU A 39 -8.62 -9.52 20.18
CA LEU A 39 -7.66 -8.43 19.98
C LEU A 39 -6.78 -8.26 21.22
N PHE A 40 -5.52 -7.85 20.95
CA PHE A 40 -4.62 -7.45 22.01
C PHE A 40 -5.19 -6.22 22.77
N SER A 41 -4.88 -6.09 24.04
CA SER A 41 -5.40 -5.02 24.87
C SER A 41 -4.77 -3.66 24.58
N LYS A 42 -3.52 -3.60 24.06
CA LYS A 42 -2.77 -2.34 23.87
C LYS A 42 -1.63 -2.51 22.90
N TYR A 43 -1.31 -1.42 22.15
CA TYR A 43 -0.01 -1.25 21.49
C TYR A 43 0.98 -0.66 22.49
N VAL A 44 2.16 -1.24 22.62
CA VAL A 44 3.26 -0.71 23.43
C VAL A 44 4.29 -0.12 22.46
N GLY A 45 4.45 1.20 22.45
CA GLY A 45 5.48 1.91 21.70
C GLY A 45 6.54 2.50 22.64
N GLU A 46 7.64 3.01 22.08
CA GLU A 46 8.74 3.62 22.83
C GLU A 46 8.30 4.79 23.73
N ASN A 47 7.22 5.49 23.36
CA ASN A 47 6.67 6.64 24.10
C ASN A 47 5.39 6.30 24.91
N GLY A 48 5.16 5.03 25.22
CA GLY A 48 4.00 4.58 25.97
C GLY A 48 2.88 3.99 25.11
N ILE A 49 1.65 4.04 25.59
CA ILE A 49 0.49 3.40 24.98
C ILE A 49 -0.02 4.25 23.79
N ASN A 50 0.18 3.80 22.58
CA ASN A 50 -0.48 4.33 21.39
C ASN A 50 -1.73 3.51 21.09
N SER A 51 -2.91 4.06 21.33
CA SER A 51 -4.14 3.40 20.96
C SER A 51 -4.65 3.95 19.61
N ASN A 52 -4.53 3.15 18.55
CA ASN A 52 -5.38 3.30 17.37
C ASN A 52 -6.79 2.74 17.66
N GLU A 53 -7.24 2.88 18.92
CA GLU A 53 -8.49 2.35 19.41
C GLU A 53 -9.54 3.44 19.49
N VAL A 54 -10.73 3.15 18.98
CA VAL A 54 -11.92 4.00 19.12
C VAL A 54 -13.07 3.10 19.57
N SER A 55 -13.51 3.27 20.82
CA SER A 55 -14.68 2.55 21.38
C SER A 55 -14.61 1.02 21.20
N GLY A 56 -13.46 0.41 21.45
CA GLY A 56 -13.25 -1.04 21.30
C GLY A 56 -12.96 -1.51 19.88
N TRP A 57 -12.83 -0.59 18.92
CA TRP A 57 -12.36 -0.86 17.58
C TRP A 57 -10.90 -0.48 17.43
N VAL A 58 -10.13 -1.33 16.76
CA VAL A 58 -8.71 -1.10 16.48
C VAL A 58 -8.52 -0.96 14.98
N SER A 59 -7.72 0.04 14.55
CA SER A 59 -7.32 0.17 13.16
C SER A 59 -5.89 -0.32 12.96
N PRO A 60 -5.64 -1.31 12.07
CA PRO A 60 -4.28 -1.74 11.71
C PRO A 60 -3.56 -0.73 10.80
N GLY A 61 -4.23 0.35 10.36
CA GLY A 61 -3.65 1.37 9.50
C GLY A 61 -3.71 1.02 8.01
N GLU A 62 -4.63 0.18 7.60
CA GLU A 62 -4.81 -0.27 6.22
C GLU A 62 -6.05 0.34 5.57
N LEU A 63 -5.99 0.54 4.24
CA LEU A 63 -7.13 0.79 3.39
C LEU A 63 -7.59 -0.50 2.73
N ALA A 64 -8.91 -0.65 2.63
CA ALA A 64 -9.52 -1.82 2.01
C ALA A 64 -10.85 -1.48 1.34
N LYS A 65 -11.36 -2.45 0.57
CA LYS A 65 -12.73 -2.46 0.06
C LYS A 65 -13.33 -3.86 0.21
N PHE A 66 -14.65 -3.93 0.30
CA PHE A 66 -15.38 -5.17 0.16
C PHE A 66 -15.91 -5.34 -1.27
N ASP A 67 -15.88 -6.56 -1.77
CA ASP A 67 -16.64 -6.90 -2.98
C ASP A 67 -18.15 -7.14 -2.67
N GLN A 68 -18.88 -7.57 -3.70
CA GLN A 68 -20.31 -7.84 -3.56
C GLN A 68 -20.59 -9.03 -2.61
N ASP A 69 -19.66 -9.97 -2.51
CA ASP A 69 -19.76 -11.20 -1.71
C ASP A 69 -19.16 -11.05 -0.31
N GLN A 70 -18.80 -9.82 0.11
CA GLN A 70 -18.16 -9.50 1.40
C GLN A 70 -16.74 -10.09 1.55
N ASN A 71 -16.02 -10.32 0.46
CA ASN A 71 -14.60 -10.59 0.54
C ASN A 71 -13.84 -9.27 0.70
N LEU A 72 -12.87 -9.25 1.62
CA LEU A 72 -12.05 -8.08 1.91
C LEU A 72 -10.82 -8.06 1.01
N PHE A 73 -10.56 -6.93 0.39
CA PHE A 73 -9.37 -6.64 -0.40
C PHE A 73 -8.59 -5.53 0.24
N ILE A 74 -7.40 -5.84 0.75
CA ILE A 74 -6.47 -4.81 1.25
C ILE A 74 -5.82 -4.12 0.05
N LEU A 75 -5.88 -2.80 0.03
CA LEU A 75 -5.35 -1.98 -1.06
C LEU A 75 -3.96 -1.45 -0.75
N GLY A 76 -3.72 -1.04 0.50
CA GLY A 76 -2.43 -0.52 0.93
C GLY A 76 -2.48 0.02 2.35
N ARG A 77 -1.36 0.61 2.79
CA ARG A 77 -1.23 1.22 4.11
C ARG A 77 -1.47 2.72 4.07
N ILE A 78 -2.19 3.24 5.05
CA ILE A 78 -2.54 4.66 5.15
C ILE A 78 -1.28 5.54 5.31
N ASP A 79 -0.29 5.07 6.05
CA ASP A 79 0.96 5.78 6.30
C ASP A 79 1.89 5.87 5.08
N ARG A 80 1.65 5.06 4.04
CA ARG A 80 2.39 5.09 2.78
C ARG A 80 1.75 5.94 1.70
N ILE A 81 0.47 6.32 1.87
CA ILE A 81 -0.24 7.14 0.89
C ILE A 81 0.41 8.51 0.77
N PHE A 82 0.61 8.96 -0.45
CA PHE A 82 1.07 10.31 -0.74
C PHE A 82 0.25 10.96 -1.87
N LYS A 83 0.42 12.26 -2.07
CA LYS A 83 -0.32 13.00 -3.09
C LYS A 83 0.58 13.38 -4.25
N ILE A 84 0.07 13.21 -5.46
CA ILE A 84 0.61 13.79 -6.70
C ILE A 84 -0.50 14.64 -7.31
N LYS A 85 -0.25 15.92 -7.60
CA LYS A 85 -1.24 16.84 -8.18
C LYS A 85 -2.58 16.81 -7.42
N ASP A 86 -2.52 16.83 -6.09
CA ASP A 86 -3.68 16.75 -5.17
C ASP A 86 -4.48 15.44 -5.17
N GLN A 87 -4.09 14.46 -5.96
CA GLN A 87 -4.69 13.13 -5.95
C GLN A 87 -3.90 12.17 -5.06
N SER A 88 -4.61 11.38 -4.25
CA SER A 88 -4.01 10.37 -3.39
C SER A 88 -3.54 9.18 -4.21
N ILE A 89 -2.29 8.79 -4.03
CA ILE A 89 -1.65 7.62 -4.63
C ILE A 89 -1.47 6.56 -3.56
N ILE A 90 -1.92 5.35 -3.85
CA ILE A 90 -1.68 4.15 -3.04
C ILE A 90 -0.51 3.40 -3.67
N PRO A 91 0.70 3.43 -3.07
CA PRO A 91 1.90 2.84 -3.68
C PRO A 91 1.74 1.36 -4.01
N GLU A 92 1.01 0.64 -3.18
CA GLU A 92 0.76 -0.79 -3.34
C GLU A 92 -0.03 -1.14 -4.61
N GLU A 93 -0.81 -0.22 -5.16
CA GLU A 93 -1.49 -0.43 -6.45
C GLU A 93 -0.49 -0.46 -7.59
N ILE A 94 0.49 0.45 -7.57
CA ILE A 94 1.60 0.47 -8.54
C ILE A 94 2.46 -0.79 -8.38
N GLU A 95 2.83 -1.12 -7.13
CA GLU A 95 3.64 -2.31 -6.82
C GLU A 95 2.97 -3.59 -7.32
N ARG A 96 1.67 -3.75 -7.07
CA ARG A 96 0.89 -4.92 -7.52
C ARG A 96 0.87 -5.03 -9.03
N TYR A 97 0.74 -3.90 -9.72
CA TYR A 97 0.77 -3.87 -11.17
C TYR A 97 2.14 -4.29 -11.70
N LEU A 98 3.23 -3.71 -11.18
CA LEU A 98 4.59 -4.05 -11.57
C LEU A 98 4.92 -5.52 -11.31
N LEU A 99 4.49 -6.07 -10.17
CA LEU A 99 4.66 -7.49 -9.81
C LEU A 99 3.84 -8.45 -10.67
N ALA A 100 2.84 -7.98 -11.40
CA ALA A 100 2.10 -8.81 -12.37
C ALA A 100 2.91 -9.08 -13.64
N GLU A 101 3.94 -8.27 -13.95
CA GLU A 101 4.87 -8.55 -15.04
C GLU A 101 5.77 -9.76 -14.68
N LYS A 102 5.80 -10.74 -15.58
CA LYS A 102 6.43 -12.05 -15.34
C LYS A 102 7.87 -11.99 -14.86
N ASN A 103 8.63 -11.04 -15.37
CA ASN A 103 10.07 -10.91 -15.10
C ASN A 103 10.35 -10.02 -13.89
N VAL A 104 9.38 -9.27 -13.36
CA VAL A 104 9.52 -8.49 -12.14
C VAL A 104 9.36 -9.40 -10.93
N LYS A 105 10.37 -9.47 -10.08
CA LYS A 105 10.41 -10.34 -8.89
C LYS A 105 10.20 -9.55 -7.61
N MET A 106 10.56 -8.28 -7.61
CA MET A 106 10.36 -7.36 -6.50
C MET A 106 9.96 -5.99 -7.03
N ALA A 107 9.07 -5.32 -6.31
CA ALA A 107 8.70 -3.94 -6.56
C ALA A 107 8.48 -3.23 -5.24
N ALA A 108 8.94 -1.99 -5.15
CA ALA A 108 8.68 -1.10 -4.04
C ALA A 108 8.56 0.33 -4.56
N VAL A 109 7.52 1.06 -4.13
CA VAL A 109 7.28 2.43 -4.56
C VAL A 109 7.44 3.35 -3.37
N VAL A 110 8.25 4.39 -3.53
CA VAL A 110 8.44 5.45 -2.55
C VAL A 110 8.11 6.80 -3.16
N LYS A 111 7.87 7.79 -2.32
CA LYS A 111 7.72 9.17 -2.75
C LYS A 111 9.07 9.88 -2.77
N GLU A 112 9.26 10.75 -3.75
CA GLU A 112 10.33 11.73 -3.78
C GLU A 112 9.69 13.13 -3.89
N TYR A 113 10.21 14.10 -3.14
CA TYR A 113 9.68 15.47 -3.20
C TYR A 113 10.02 16.12 -4.54
N ASP A 114 9.02 16.72 -5.18
CA ASP A 114 9.14 17.48 -6.41
C ASP A 114 8.58 18.88 -6.21
N ILE A 115 9.39 19.90 -6.50
CA ILE A 115 9.00 21.32 -6.31
C ILE A 115 7.74 21.71 -7.09
N LEU A 116 7.54 21.14 -8.27
CA LEU A 116 6.44 21.50 -9.17
C LEU A 116 5.17 20.67 -8.93
N ARG A 117 5.33 19.42 -8.48
CA ARG A 117 4.24 18.45 -8.38
C ARG A 117 3.91 18.02 -6.95
N GLY A 118 4.69 18.52 -5.97
CA GLY A 118 4.60 18.13 -4.56
C GLY A 118 5.32 16.82 -4.29
N ASN A 119 5.05 15.77 -5.06
CA ASN A 119 5.77 14.49 -5.01
C ASN A 119 5.83 13.84 -6.40
N LYS A 120 6.81 12.94 -6.55
CA LYS A 120 6.91 11.92 -7.60
C LYS A 120 6.84 10.54 -6.98
N ALA A 121 6.42 9.56 -7.76
CA ALA A 121 6.53 8.15 -7.43
C ALA A 121 7.84 7.60 -8.01
N ILE A 122 8.67 7.02 -7.16
CA ILE A 122 9.86 6.28 -7.57
C ILE A 122 9.59 4.80 -7.32
N ALA A 123 9.48 4.04 -8.38
CA ALA A 123 9.29 2.60 -8.32
C ALA A 123 10.65 1.90 -8.51
N TYR A 124 11.11 1.19 -7.52
CA TYR A 124 12.26 0.30 -7.61
C TYR A 124 11.75 -1.09 -7.97
N ILE A 125 12.32 -1.69 -9.00
CA ILE A 125 12.01 -3.07 -9.40
C ILE A 125 13.29 -3.90 -9.46
N ALA A 126 13.17 -5.18 -9.10
CA ALA A 126 14.23 -6.15 -9.39
C ALA A 126 13.68 -7.23 -10.32
N THR A 127 14.41 -7.53 -11.39
CA THR A 127 13.96 -8.37 -12.49
C THR A 127 14.82 -9.63 -12.64
N SER A 128 14.23 -10.70 -13.15
CA SER A 128 14.97 -11.93 -13.50
C SER A 128 15.51 -11.91 -14.92
N ASP A 129 14.88 -11.15 -15.79
CA ASP A 129 15.21 -10.95 -17.20
C ASP A 129 14.84 -9.53 -17.61
N ALA A 130 15.29 -9.10 -18.79
CA ALA A 130 14.97 -7.77 -19.32
C ALA A 130 13.47 -7.49 -19.38
N VAL A 131 13.08 -6.29 -18.98
CA VAL A 131 11.73 -5.77 -19.07
C VAL A 131 11.71 -4.50 -19.91
N ASN A 132 10.57 -4.20 -20.51
CA ASN A 132 10.38 -2.92 -21.19
C ASN A 132 9.86 -1.89 -20.18
N VAL A 133 10.78 -1.12 -19.59
CA VAL A 133 10.46 -0.10 -18.58
C VAL A 133 9.54 0.97 -19.11
N GLU A 134 9.70 1.43 -20.36
CA GLU A 134 8.83 2.45 -20.97
C GLU A 134 7.39 1.95 -21.06
N LYS A 135 7.21 0.71 -21.52
CA LYS A 135 5.89 0.08 -21.53
C LYS A 135 5.26 0.00 -20.13
N LEU A 136 6.02 -0.39 -19.12
CA LEU A 136 5.54 -0.45 -17.73
C LEU A 136 5.11 0.93 -17.21
N ILE A 137 5.86 1.98 -17.55
CA ILE A 137 5.49 3.37 -17.21
C ILE A 137 4.17 3.75 -17.87
N ASP A 138 4.03 3.54 -19.20
CA ASP A 138 2.83 3.91 -19.95
C ASP A 138 1.59 3.18 -19.43
N GLU A 139 1.73 1.91 -19.09
CA GLU A 139 0.64 1.10 -18.54
C GLU A 139 0.27 1.56 -17.10
N CYS A 140 1.25 1.88 -16.25
CA CYS A 140 0.98 2.48 -14.93
C CYS A 140 0.26 3.83 -15.05
N ILE A 141 0.67 4.69 -15.99
CA ILE A 141 0.01 5.98 -16.24
C ILE A 141 -1.42 5.78 -16.75
N SER A 142 -1.65 4.79 -17.60
CA SER A 142 -3.00 4.47 -18.10
C SER A 142 -3.95 4.06 -16.98
N LEU A 143 -3.45 3.36 -15.96
CA LEU A 143 -4.23 2.92 -14.80
C LEU A 143 -4.39 4.04 -13.76
N ILE A 144 -3.36 4.84 -13.56
CA ILE A 144 -3.26 5.88 -12.53
C ILE A 144 -2.79 7.18 -13.21
N PRO A 145 -3.69 7.93 -13.88
CA PRO A 145 -3.33 9.10 -14.67
C PRO A 145 -2.50 10.19 -13.96
N PRO A 146 -2.63 10.42 -12.64
CA PRO A 146 -1.78 11.36 -11.93
C PRO A 146 -0.27 11.08 -12.02
N LEU A 147 0.12 9.85 -12.35
CA LEU A 147 1.52 9.45 -12.52
C LEU A 147 2.18 10.05 -13.77
N ASP A 148 1.40 10.60 -14.71
CA ASP A 148 1.94 11.21 -15.93
C ASP A 148 2.98 12.31 -15.62
N GLY A 149 4.20 12.08 -16.11
CA GLY A 149 5.39 12.89 -15.81
C GLY A 149 5.81 12.89 -14.34
N SER A 150 5.26 11.97 -13.51
CA SER A 150 5.52 11.88 -12.09
C SER A 150 5.89 10.47 -11.62
N LEU A 151 6.05 9.51 -12.53
CA LEU A 151 6.56 8.17 -12.27
C LEU A 151 7.96 8.00 -12.84
N LYS A 152 8.86 7.47 -12.05
CA LYS A 152 10.17 6.97 -12.48
C LYS A 152 10.31 5.52 -12.03
N ILE A 153 10.79 4.65 -12.93
CA ILE A 153 11.13 3.27 -12.58
C ILE A 153 12.67 3.16 -12.57
N ILE A 154 13.20 2.54 -11.52
CA ILE A 154 14.63 2.24 -11.34
C ILE A 154 14.77 0.74 -11.24
N GLU A 155 15.55 0.18 -12.16
CA GLU A 155 15.89 -1.25 -12.18
C GLU A 155 17.09 -1.51 -11.27
N LEU A 156 16.97 -2.52 -10.42
CA LEU A 156 18.01 -3.02 -9.55
C LEU A 156 18.24 -4.51 -9.83
N THR A 157 19.40 -5.01 -9.47
CA THR A 157 19.58 -6.46 -9.38
C THR A 157 18.88 -7.02 -8.15
N LEU A 158 18.53 -8.30 -8.16
CA LEU A 158 17.93 -8.98 -7.01
C LEU A 158 18.81 -8.88 -5.74
N GLU A 159 20.13 -8.90 -5.92
CA GLU A 159 21.12 -8.82 -4.83
C GLU A 159 21.19 -7.42 -4.22
N ASN A 160 20.98 -6.38 -5.02
CA ASN A 160 21.08 -4.98 -4.60
C ASN A 160 19.73 -4.40 -4.16
N PHE A 161 18.65 -5.17 -4.26
CA PHE A 161 17.34 -4.69 -3.80
C PHE A 161 17.32 -4.63 -2.27
N PRO A 162 17.12 -3.44 -1.67
CA PRO A 162 17.21 -3.29 -0.22
C PRO A 162 16.09 -4.04 0.49
N LEU A 163 16.47 -4.98 1.36
CA LEU A 163 15.56 -5.79 2.15
C LEU A 163 15.82 -5.67 3.65
N LEU A 164 14.77 -5.71 4.41
CA LEU A 164 14.82 -5.96 5.85
C LEU A 164 15.17 -7.43 6.13
N PRO A 165 15.63 -7.79 7.34
CA PRO A 165 15.87 -9.19 7.72
C PRO A 165 14.64 -10.11 7.56
N SER A 166 13.44 -9.53 7.51
CA SER A 166 12.18 -10.24 7.27
C SER A 166 11.93 -10.60 5.80
N GLY A 167 12.79 -10.15 4.88
CA GLY A 167 12.63 -10.31 3.43
C GLY A 167 11.70 -9.29 2.78
N LYS A 168 11.17 -8.34 3.54
CA LYS A 168 10.34 -7.23 2.99
C LYS A 168 11.23 -6.10 2.49
N PRO A 169 10.77 -5.29 1.50
CA PRO A 169 11.48 -4.08 1.08
C PRO A 169 11.83 -3.15 2.25
N ASP A 170 13.05 -2.64 2.26
CA ASP A 170 13.50 -1.61 3.20
C ASP A 170 13.16 -0.23 2.63
N PHE A 171 11.95 0.22 2.88
CA PHE A 171 11.46 1.50 2.36
C PHE A 171 12.28 2.69 2.86
N CYS A 172 12.84 2.62 4.09
CA CYS A 172 13.68 3.70 4.60
C CYS A 172 14.95 3.87 3.77
N LYS A 173 15.62 2.77 3.39
CA LYS A 173 16.79 2.85 2.51
C LYS A 173 16.43 3.35 1.11
N LEU A 174 15.30 2.89 0.55
CA LEU A 174 14.84 3.30 -0.77
C LEU A 174 14.49 4.80 -0.81
N GLU A 175 13.85 5.35 0.23
CA GLU A 175 13.54 6.78 0.33
C GLU A 175 14.79 7.66 0.44
N LEU A 176 15.87 7.16 1.03
CA LEU A 176 17.15 7.87 1.15
C LEU A 176 18.00 7.77 -0.13
N GLY A 177 17.53 7.07 -1.17
CA GLY A 177 18.31 6.82 -2.38
C GLY A 177 19.55 5.95 -2.14
N GLY A 178 19.57 5.21 -1.07
CA GLY A 178 20.67 4.33 -0.63
C GLY A 178 20.70 3.00 -1.40
N VAL A 179 20.85 3.08 -2.73
CA VAL A 179 21.00 1.93 -3.64
C VAL A 179 22.27 2.03 -4.41
#